data_d1f7414eec02384c514de2f7bdeae461
#
_entry.id   d1f7414eec02384c514de2f7bdeae461
#
_cell.length_a   1.000
_cell.length_b   1.000
_cell.length_c   1.000
_cell.angle_alpha   90.00
_cell.angle_beta   90.00
_cell.angle_gamma   90.00
#
_symmetry.space_group_name_H-M   'P 1'
#
loop_
_entity.id
_entity.type
_entity.pdbx_description
1 polymer ?
#
loop_
_entity_poly.entity_id
_entity_poly.type
_entity_poly.pdbx_seq_one_letter_code
_entity_poly.pdbx_strand_id
1 'polypeptide(L)' 'MIRQMDTIEEYKIIESQDLGSLAEKVNAALKEGWQPHGAPFVHVSGAAVVCCQAMVNFHQPTSVETIAKLRRAAARAFRR' A
#
# COMPACT_ATOMS: atom_id res chain seq x y z
N MET A 1 13.80 -9.64 19.01
CA MET A 1 13.27 -9.88 17.66
C MET A 1 13.23 -8.63 16.84
N ILE A 2 13.81 -8.70 15.71
CA ILE A 2 13.91 -7.54 14.85
C ILE A 2 12.64 -7.37 14.03
N ARG A 3 12.17 -6.15 13.99
CA ARG A 3 10.92 -5.86 13.29
C ARG A 3 11.16 -4.92 12.14
N GLN A 4 11.98 -5.32 11.22
CA GLN A 4 12.36 -4.40 10.16
C GLN A 4 11.24 -4.07 9.24
N MET A 5 10.26 -4.94 9.10
CA MET A 5 9.14 -4.63 8.25
C MET A 5 8.23 -3.59 8.87
N ASP A 6 8.51 -3.19 10.10
CA ASP A 6 7.74 -2.13 10.71
C ASP A 6 8.22 -0.74 10.30
N THR A 7 9.28 -0.67 9.53
CA THR A 7 9.81 0.61 9.11
C THR A 7 9.03 1.12 7.91
N ILE A 8 8.41 2.27 8.07
CA ILE A 8 7.66 2.89 6.99
C ILE A 8 8.65 3.55 6.04
N GLU A 9 8.55 3.19 4.78
CA GLU A 9 9.44 3.70 3.77
C GLU A 9 8.81 4.78 2.94
N GLU A 10 7.51 4.70 2.72
CA GLU A 10 6.81 5.69 1.92
C GLU A 10 5.47 5.98 2.56
N TYR A 11 4.98 7.17 2.31
CA TYR A 11 3.72 7.64 2.87
C TYR A 11 3.02 8.45 1.81
N LYS A 12 1.73 8.22 1.64
CA LYS A 12 0.96 9.06 0.72
C LYS A 12 -0.47 9.16 1.22
N ILE A 13 -1.18 10.13 0.72
CA ILE A 13 -2.58 10.31 1.04
C ILE A 13 -3.38 10.19 -0.24
N ILE A 14 -4.35 9.29 -0.21
CA ILE A 14 -5.25 9.10 -1.32
C ILE A 14 -6.47 9.96 -1.07
N GLU A 15 -6.89 10.69 -2.09
CA GLU A 15 -8.04 11.58 -1.99
C GLU A 15 -9.10 11.17 -3.00
N SER A 16 -10.34 11.39 -2.62
CA SER A 16 -11.45 11.11 -3.52
C SER A 16 -12.64 11.98 -3.14
N GLN A 17 -13.59 12.07 -4.06
CA GLN A 17 -14.75 12.92 -3.84
C GLN A 17 -15.79 12.26 -2.97
N ASP A 18 -15.80 10.95 -2.89
CA ASP A 18 -16.77 10.24 -2.06
C ASP A 18 -16.13 8.98 -1.52
N LEU A 19 -16.83 8.38 -0.57
CA LEU A 19 -16.27 7.22 0.14
C LEU A 19 -16.17 6.00 -0.76
N GLY A 20 -17.10 5.82 -1.68
CA GLY A 20 -17.04 4.68 -2.57
C GLY A 20 -15.82 4.73 -3.47
N SER A 21 -15.56 5.88 -4.06
CA SER A 21 -14.39 6.04 -4.89
C SER A 21 -13.12 5.91 -4.08
N LEU A 22 -13.13 6.41 -2.84
CA LEU A 22 -11.98 6.27 -1.97
C LEU A 22 -11.69 4.80 -1.71
N ALA A 23 -12.72 4.02 -1.42
CA ALA A 23 -12.54 2.60 -1.15
C ALA A 23 -11.92 1.89 -2.35
N GLU A 24 -12.35 2.25 -3.55
CA GLU A 24 -11.79 1.64 -4.74
C GLU A 24 -10.32 1.96 -4.90
N LYS A 25 -9.94 3.21 -4.62
CA LYS A 25 -8.54 3.60 -4.72
C LYS A 25 -7.70 2.92 -3.65
N VAL A 26 -8.26 2.77 -2.45
CA VAL A 26 -7.55 2.09 -1.38
C VAL A 26 -7.35 0.62 -1.75
N ASN A 27 -8.38 -0.02 -2.28
CA ASN A 27 -8.26 -1.41 -2.67
C ASN A 27 -7.19 -1.60 -3.74
N ALA A 28 -7.12 -0.68 -4.69
CA ALA A 28 -6.08 -0.75 -5.72
C ALA A 28 -4.70 -0.61 -5.09
N ALA A 29 -4.56 0.30 -4.13
CA ALA A 29 -3.27 0.50 -3.48
C ALA A 29 -2.87 -0.73 -2.66
N LEU A 30 -3.85 -1.39 -2.03
CA LEU A 30 -3.55 -2.60 -1.27
C LEU A 30 -2.93 -3.66 -2.16
N LYS A 31 -3.38 -3.76 -3.39
CA LYS A 31 -2.83 -4.74 -4.31
C LYS A 31 -1.40 -4.42 -4.70
N GLU A 32 -0.98 -3.19 -4.50
CA GLU A 32 0.37 -2.78 -4.82
C GLU A 32 1.28 -2.78 -3.59
N GLY A 33 0.77 -3.24 -2.45
CA GLY A 33 1.60 -3.36 -1.27
C GLY A 33 1.44 -2.23 -0.27
N TRP A 34 0.57 -1.27 -0.54
CA TRP A 34 0.32 -0.20 0.40
C TRP A 34 -0.60 -0.67 1.50
N GLN A 35 -0.46 -0.07 2.68
CA GLN A 35 -1.27 -0.41 3.84
C GLN A 35 -1.95 0.85 4.34
N PRO A 36 -3.23 0.76 4.75
CA PRO A 36 -3.88 1.92 5.34
C PRO A 36 -3.22 2.26 6.66
N HIS A 37 -3.09 3.54 6.93
CA HIS A 37 -2.49 4.02 8.15
C HIS A 37 -3.48 4.94 8.84
N GLY A 38 -4.09 4.46 9.92
CA GLY A 38 -5.09 5.23 10.61
C GLY A 38 -6.44 5.15 9.92
N ALA A 39 -7.39 5.88 10.44
CA ALA A 39 -8.73 5.91 9.91
C ALA A 39 -8.83 6.87 8.73
N PRO A 40 -9.79 6.66 7.85
CA PRO A 40 -10.03 7.65 6.81
C PRO A 40 -10.51 8.95 7.42
N PHE A 41 -10.26 10.03 6.74
CA PHE A 41 -10.65 11.33 7.25
C PHE A 41 -11.15 12.20 6.09
N VAL A 42 -11.75 13.31 6.47
CA VAL A 42 -12.37 14.20 5.53
C VAL A 42 -11.83 15.59 5.77
N HIS A 43 -11.58 16.32 4.71
CA HIS A 43 -11.27 17.72 4.88
C HIS A 43 -12.03 18.53 3.84
N VAL A 44 -12.20 19.83 4.14
CA VAL A 44 -12.94 20.71 3.30
C VAL A 44 -11.95 21.60 2.56
N SER A 45 -12.11 21.68 1.24
CA SER A 45 -11.27 22.50 0.43
C SER A 45 -12.20 23.40 -0.37
N GLY A 46 -12.31 24.66 0.06
CA GLY A 46 -13.29 25.56 -0.51
C GLY A 46 -14.69 25.04 -0.25
N ALA A 47 -15.46 24.84 -1.30
CA ALA A 47 -16.81 24.31 -1.17
C ALA A 47 -16.86 22.78 -1.30
N ALA A 48 -15.71 22.17 -1.52
CA ALA A 48 -15.66 20.72 -1.76
C ALA A 48 -15.29 19.97 -0.52
N VAL A 49 -15.84 18.76 -0.38
CA VAL A 49 -15.49 17.85 0.69
C VAL A 49 -14.64 16.76 0.07
N VAL A 50 -13.49 16.49 0.68
CA VAL A 50 -12.55 15.52 0.15
C VAL A 50 -12.39 14.40 1.17
N CYS A 51 -12.57 13.18 0.72
CA CYS A 51 -12.39 11.99 1.55
C CYS A 51 -10.97 11.47 1.34
N CYS A 52 -10.28 11.20 2.43
CA CYS A 52 -8.87 10.89 2.38
C CYS A 52 -8.53 9.65 3.19
N GLN A 53 -7.48 8.97 2.76
CA GLN A 53 -6.94 7.85 3.51
C GLN A 53 -5.42 7.87 3.37
N ALA A 54 -4.74 7.89 4.50
CA ALA A 54 -3.29 7.79 4.49
C ALA A 54 -2.88 6.35 4.25
N MET A 55 -1.86 6.18 3.43
CA MET A 55 -1.33 4.86 3.12
C MET A 55 0.16 4.87 3.33
N VAL A 56 0.68 3.76 3.80
CA VAL A 56 2.12 3.62 4.00
C VAL A 56 2.61 2.37 3.29
N ASN A 57 3.86 2.43 2.92
CA ASN A 57 4.54 1.29 2.32
C ASN A 57 5.70 0.96 3.23
N PHE A 58 5.74 -0.27 3.71
CA PHE A 58 6.77 -0.67 4.64
C PHE A 58 8.03 -1.07 3.92
N HIS A 59 9.14 -0.91 4.62
CA HIS A 59 10.41 -1.31 4.07
C HIS A 59 10.38 -2.76 3.66
N GLN A 60 10.86 -3.03 2.44
CA GLN A 60 10.90 -4.37 1.91
C GLN A 60 12.36 -4.73 1.68
N PRO A 61 13.03 -5.17 2.71
CA PRO A 61 14.44 -5.51 2.53
C PRO A 61 14.59 -6.66 1.57
N THR A 62 15.72 -6.68 0.88
CA THR A 62 16.04 -7.82 0.04
C THR A 62 16.37 -8.96 0.98
N SER A 63 15.38 -9.68 1.34
CA SER A 63 15.50 -10.72 2.34
C SER A 63 15.49 -12.09 1.67
N VAL A 64 15.76 -13.08 2.48
CA VAL A 64 15.71 -14.44 2.00
C VAL A 64 14.34 -14.75 1.42
N GLU A 65 13.31 -14.23 2.05
CA GLU A 65 11.96 -14.48 1.59
C GLU A 65 11.72 -13.87 0.22
N THR A 66 12.19 -12.64 0.02
CA THR A 66 12.02 -11.99 -1.27
C THR A 66 12.78 -12.73 -2.35
N ILE A 67 14.00 -13.13 -2.04
CA ILE A 67 14.81 -13.87 -2.99
C ILE A 67 14.16 -15.21 -3.33
N ALA A 68 13.61 -15.87 -2.33
CA ALA A 68 12.95 -17.14 -2.55
C ALA A 68 11.75 -16.99 -3.48
N LYS A 69 11.00 -15.91 -3.32
CA LYS A 69 9.88 -15.67 -4.20
C LYS A 69 10.32 -15.47 -5.64
N LEU A 70 11.37 -14.70 -5.82
CA LEU A 70 11.88 -14.46 -7.16
C LEU A 70 12.38 -15.73 -7.80
N ARG A 71 13.04 -16.57 -7.03
CA ARG A 71 13.53 -17.83 -7.55
C ARG A 71 12.40 -18.76 -7.94
N ARG A 72 11.35 -18.79 -7.14
CA ARG A 72 10.23 -19.63 -7.47
C ARG A 72 9.55 -19.19 -8.74
N ALA A 73 9.41 -17.88 -8.92
CA ALA A 73 8.81 -17.36 -10.12
C ALA A 73 9.65 -17.70 -11.35
N ALA A 74 10.96 -17.57 -11.22
CA ALA A 74 11.86 -17.89 -12.32
C ALA A 74 11.82 -19.36 -12.64
N ALA A 75 11.82 -20.20 -11.61
CA ALA A 75 11.77 -21.64 -11.85
C ALA A 75 10.48 -22.04 -12.54
N ARG A 76 9.39 -21.42 -12.15
CA ARG A 76 8.13 -21.74 -12.76
C ARG A 76 8.11 -21.32 -14.23
N ALA A 77 8.76 -20.22 -14.54
CA ALA A 77 8.82 -19.75 -15.92
C ALA A 77 9.61 -20.71 -16.79
N PHE A 78 10.62 -21.34 -16.24
CA PHE A 78 11.44 -22.25 -17.00
C PHE A 78 10.91 -23.67 -17.04
N ARG A 79 10.07 -23.99 -16.11
CA ARG A 79 9.52 -25.32 -16.14
C ARG A 79 8.46 -25.38 -17.18
N ARG A 80 8.46 -26.40 -17.82
CA ARG A 80 7.46 -26.42 -18.83
C ARG A 80 7.00 -27.74 -19.13
#